data_cd0649ba1d7d36e34d626fc77679e636
#
_entry.id   cd0649ba1d7d36e34d626fc77679e636
#
_cell.length_a   1.000
_cell.length_b   1.000
_cell.length_c   1.000
_cell.angle_alpha   90.00
_cell.angle_beta   90.00
_cell.angle_gamma   90.00
#
_symmetry.space_group_name_H-M   'P 1'
#
loop_
_entity.id
_entity.type
_entity.pdbx_description
1 polymer ?
#
loop_
_entity_poly.entity_id
_entity_poly.type
_entity_poly.pdbx_seq_one_letter_code
_entity_poly.pdbx_strand_id
1 'polypeptide(L)'
;MNDFNEYNYLCHHGILGMKWGIRRYQYKDGSLTSAGKARYGSSNTNSIKKAKTIVASISEQVKKDSKPPTGNQNCQLCTWCAEAQFRGINAKPRPVYSPRDPELFLKGETIVKGSTRTRLNSYDDLEKKLDNIDGDARFYAHVNWNGSTGGHEFLIVKNGDNKYIMDAQAGTVEPMSKKSMYFNDTNFKNSYISRLDDKEFNTKLFNKVNDRKNTLEFNPKLDIPYMYKHGMINEEEYKAVMKNPNILYDPSIMYE
;
A
#
# COMPACT_ATOMS: atom_id res chain seq x y z
N MET A 1 -43.48 44.22 -4.80
CA MET A 1 -42.54 43.49 -5.65
C MET A 1 -41.46 42.97 -4.73
N ASN A 2 -41.57 41.75 -4.34
CA ASN A 2 -40.62 41.09 -3.42
C ASN A 2 -39.81 40.12 -4.24
N ASP A 3 -38.57 40.47 -4.49
CA ASP A 3 -37.57 39.56 -5.03
C ASP A 3 -37.26 38.52 -3.96
N PHE A 4 -37.84 37.35 -4.10
CA PHE A 4 -37.45 36.18 -3.32
C PHE A 4 -36.13 35.67 -3.89
N ASN A 5 -35.10 35.87 -3.11
CA ASN A 5 -33.75 35.40 -3.33
C ASN A 5 -33.75 33.87 -3.33
N GLU A 6 -33.67 33.24 -4.52
CA GLU A 6 -33.70 31.78 -4.77
C GLU A 6 -32.50 31.02 -4.23
N TYR A 7 -31.61 31.65 -3.45
CA TYR A 7 -30.34 31.06 -3.01
C TYR A 7 -30.35 30.38 -1.63
N ASN A 8 -31.50 30.29 -0.96
CA ASN A 8 -31.56 29.85 0.43
C ASN A 8 -32.21 28.48 0.66
N TYR A 9 -32.38 27.64 -0.35
CA TYR A 9 -32.90 26.29 -0.15
C TYR A 9 -31.87 25.20 -0.51
N LEU A 10 -30.71 25.28 0.09
CA LEU A 10 -30.00 24.05 0.42
C LEU A 10 -30.77 23.35 1.54
N CYS A 11 -31.82 22.63 1.17
CA CYS A 11 -32.49 21.72 2.08
C CYS A 11 -31.52 20.63 2.50
N HIS A 12 -30.78 20.91 3.55
CA HIS A 12 -30.02 19.87 4.25
C HIS A 12 -31.06 18.95 4.89
N HIS A 13 -31.40 17.87 4.22
CA HIS A 13 -32.13 16.76 4.85
C HIS A 13 -31.21 16.11 5.87
N GLY A 14 -31.01 16.82 7.00
CA GLY A 14 -30.27 16.30 8.14
C GLY A 14 -31.01 15.12 8.73
N ILE A 15 -30.33 14.03 8.98
CA ILE A 15 -30.88 12.94 9.77
C ILE A 15 -30.98 13.43 11.21
N LEU A 16 -32.18 13.36 11.79
CA LEU A 16 -32.45 13.78 13.16
C LEU A 16 -31.43 13.14 14.12
N GLY A 17 -30.72 13.96 14.92
CA GLY A 17 -29.72 13.51 15.86
C GLY A 17 -28.26 13.48 15.37
N MET A 18 -27.97 13.85 14.12
CA MET A 18 -26.59 14.01 13.67
C MET A 18 -26.00 15.36 14.06
N LYS A 19 -24.82 15.34 14.68
CA LYS A 19 -24.04 16.57 14.90
C LYS A 19 -23.56 17.13 13.55
N TRP A 20 -23.66 18.44 13.39
CA TRP A 20 -23.14 19.16 12.22
C TRP A 20 -21.66 18.78 11.98
N GLY A 21 -21.32 18.48 10.72
CA GLY A 21 -19.96 18.12 10.32
C GLY A 21 -19.62 16.62 10.39
N ILE A 22 -20.51 15.76 10.93
CA ILE A 22 -20.30 14.30 10.90
C ILE A 22 -21.07 13.72 9.72
N ARG A 23 -20.33 13.20 8.75
CA ARG A 23 -20.90 12.49 7.59
C ARG A 23 -21.09 11.02 7.93
N ARG A 24 -22.32 10.55 8.02
CA ARG A 24 -22.65 9.16 8.38
C ARG A 24 -22.04 8.13 7.44
N TYR A 25 -21.86 8.48 6.17
CA TYR A 25 -21.44 7.58 5.11
C TYR A 25 -20.08 7.92 4.51
N GLN A 26 -19.41 8.97 5.01
CA GLN A 26 -18.11 9.41 4.53
C GLN A 26 -17.20 9.78 5.69
N TYR A 27 -15.92 9.47 5.56
CA TYR A 27 -14.87 10.00 6.42
C TYR A 27 -14.57 11.47 6.05
N LYS A 28 -13.80 12.14 6.90
CA LYS A 28 -13.39 13.53 6.69
C LYS A 28 -12.58 13.73 5.40
N ASP A 29 -11.87 12.71 4.95
CA ASP A 29 -11.13 12.66 3.69
C ASP A 29 -12.01 12.41 2.45
N GLY A 30 -13.35 12.32 2.63
CA GLY A 30 -14.30 12.08 1.55
C GLY A 30 -14.52 10.60 1.21
N SER A 31 -13.74 9.67 1.76
CA SER A 31 -13.93 8.23 1.55
C SER A 31 -15.21 7.73 2.24
N LEU A 32 -15.83 6.67 1.67
CA LEU A 32 -17.05 6.09 2.24
C LEU A 32 -16.72 5.26 3.49
N THR A 33 -17.54 5.41 4.54
CA THR A 33 -17.58 4.47 5.67
C THR A 33 -18.09 3.09 5.22
N SER A 34 -17.97 2.06 6.05
CA SER A 34 -18.55 0.73 5.76
C SER A 34 -20.05 0.82 5.44
N ALA A 35 -20.79 1.63 6.21
CA ALA A 35 -22.21 1.88 5.96
C ALA A 35 -22.44 2.68 4.65
N GLY A 36 -21.52 3.58 4.32
CA GLY A 36 -21.55 4.30 3.04
C GLY A 36 -21.31 3.38 1.85
N LYS A 37 -20.39 2.46 1.98
CA LYS A 37 -20.11 1.46 0.93
C LYS A 37 -21.28 0.50 0.72
N ALA A 38 -21.89 0.02 1.78
CA ALA A 38 -23.10 -0.82 1.70
C ALA A 38 -24.25 -0.11 0.97
N ARG A 39 -24.36 1.21 1.11
CA ARG A 39 -25.44 2.00 0.52
C ARG A 39 -25.13 2.55 -0.88
N TYR A 40 -23.88 2.90 -1.15
CA TYR A 40 -23.46 3.60 -2.38
C TYR A 40 -22.33 2.87 -3.12
N GLY A 41 -21.90 1.72 -2.62
CA GLY A 41 -20.87 0.90 -3.26
C GLY A 41 -21.33 0.43 -4.65
N SER A 42 -20.55 0.73 -5.64
CA SER A 42 -20.82 0.31 -7.03
C SER A 42 -20.40 -1.13 -7.29
N SER A 43 -21.08 -1.74 -8.26
CA SER A 43 -20.95 -3.14 -8.68
C SER A 43 -19.52 -3.63 -8.96
N ASN A 44 -19.33 -4.90 -8.73
CA ASN A 44 -18.10 -5.70 -8.74
C ASN A 44 -17.10 -5.48 -9.90
N THR A 45 -17.54 -5.20 -11.12
CA THR A 45 -16.64 -5.02 -12.28
C THR A 45 -15.82 -3.74 -12.25
N ASN A 46 -16.30 -2.70 -11.54
CA ASN A 46 -15.63 -1.40 -11.49
C ASN A 46 -14.39 -1.40 -10.59
N SER A 47 -14.34 -2.20 -9.51
CA SER A 47 -13.22 -2.19 -8.57
C SER A 47 -11.95 -2.79 -9.18
N ILE A 48 -12.06 -3.88 -9.94
CA ILE A 48 -10.90 -4.51 -10.61
C ILE A 48 -10.41 -3.68 -11.80
N LYS A 49 -11.32 -3.10 -12.58
CA LYS A 49 -10.93 -2.15 -13.64
C LYS A 49 -10.17 -0.96 -13.05
N LYS A 50 -10.67 -0.41 -11.94
CA LYS A 50 -10.02 0.66 -11.19
C LYS A 50 -8.66 0.22 -10.67
N ALA A 51 -8.54 -0.98 -10.08
CA ALA A 51 -7.29 -1.53 -9.61
C ALA A 51 -6.23 -1.60 -10.73
N LYS A 52 -6.60 -2.13 -11.90
CA LYS A 52 -5.71 -2.21 -13.07
C LYS A 52 -5.22 -0.83 -13.53
N THR A 53 -6.09 0.18 -13.55
CA THR A 53 -5.72 1.56 -13.88
C THR A 53 -4.74 2.14 -12.86
N ILE A 54 -4.98 1.91 -11.57
CA ILE A 54 -4.14 2.39 -10.47
C ILE A 54 -2.74 1.78 -10.56
N VAL A 55 -2.62 0.45 -10.69
CA VAL A 55 -1.30 -0.20 -10.74
C VAL A 55 -0.50 0.24 -11.96
N ALA A 56 -1.15 0.40 -13.11
CA ALA A 56 -0.49 0.89 -14.32
C ALA A 56 0.11 2.28 -14.11
N SER A 57 -0.66 3.20 -13.53
CA SER A 57 -0.21 4.57 -13.26
C SER A 57 0.94 4.64 -12.25
N ILE A 58 0.93 3.78 -11.22
CA ILE A 58 1.96 3.76 -10.18
C ILE A 58 3.23 3.09 -10.71
N SER A 59 3.13 1.93 -11.35
CA SER A 59 4.30 1.21 -11.89
C SER A 59 5.01 1.99 -12.99
N GLU A 60 4.29 2.76 -13.79
CA GLU A 60 4.91 3.69 -14.74
C GLU A 60 5.80 4.72 -14.02
N GLN A 61 5.32 5.28 -12.90
CA GLN A 61 6.12 6.20 -12.10
C GLN A 61 7.32 5.50 -11.45
N VAL A 62 7.15 4.28 -10.94
CA VAL A 62 8.24 3.47 -10.37
C VAL A 62 9.34 3.24 -11.40
N LYS A 63 8.98 2.79 -12.61
CA LYS A 63 9.94 2.58 -13.72
C LYS A 63 10.70 3.86 -14.06
N LYS A 64 9.99 4.98 -14.11
CA LYS A 64 10.57 6.30 -14.42
C LYS A 64 11.57 6.77 -13.36
N ASP A 65 11.30 6.44 -12.09
CA ASP A 65 12.15 6.85 -10.96
C ASP A 65 13.24 5.82 -10.63
N SER A 66 13.20 4.60 -11.20
CA SER A 66 14.20 3.55 -10.91
C SER A 66 15.54 3.90 -11.50
N LYS A 67 16.58 3.79 -10.68
CA LYS A 67 17.98 4.05 -11.09
C LYS A 67 18.97 3.18 -10.31
N PRO A 68 20.14 2.83 -10.88
CA PRO A 68 21.22 2.18 -10.15
C PRO A 68 21.67 3.00 -8.92
N PRO A 69 22.27 2.35 -7.88
CA PRO A 69 22.51 0.90 -7.78
C PRO A 69 21.37 0.13 -7.12
N THR A 70 20.36 0.76 -6.53
CA THR A 70 19.37 0.11 -5.68
C THR A 70 17.99 -0.02 -6.33
N GLY A 71 17.81 0.48 -7.55
CA GLY A 71 16.49 0.52 -8.16
C GLY A 71 15.55 1.49 -7.43
N ASN A 72 14.37 1.00 -7.08
CA ASN A 72 13.37 1.77 -6.33
C ASN A 72 12.65 0.86 -5.31
N GLN A 73 13.07 0.93 -4.06
CA GLN A 73 12.61 0.07 -2.95
C GLN A 73 11.37 0.62 -2.25
N ASN A 74 10.37 1.08 -3.00
CA ASN A 74 9.23 1.81 -2.47
C ASN A 74 7.89 1.05 -2.48
N CYS A 75 7.91 -0.29 -2.32
CA CYS A 75 6.68 -1.11 -2.33
C CYS A 75 5.63 -0.62 -1.32
N GLN A 76 6.04 -0.21 -0.13
CA GLN A 76 5.17 0.36 0.89
C GLN A 76 4.49 1.65 0.41
N LEU A 77 5.24 2.61 -0.15
CA LEU A 77 4.67 3.84 -0.71
C LEU A 77 3.77 3.56 -1.91
N CYS A 78 4.11 2.59 -2.76
CA CYS A 78 3.27 2.15 -3.87
C CYS A 78 1.92 1.63 -3.36
N THR A 79 1.94 0.82 -2.31
CA THR A 79 0.74 0.28 -1.67
C THR A 79 -0.11 1.40 -1.06
N TRP A 80 0.50 2.37 -0.39
CA TRP A 80 -0.20 3.54 0.16
C TRP A 80 -0.76 4.46 -0.93
N CYS A 81 -0.03 4.69 -2.00
CA CYS A 81 -0.52 5.45 -3.14
C CYS A 81 -1.71 4.75 -3.82
N ALA A 82 -1.68 3.42 -3.92
CA ALA A 82 -2.79 2.66 -4.44
C ALA A 82 -4.05 2.81 -3.58
N GLU A 83 -3.94 2.71 -2.26
CA GLU A 83 -5.07 2.96 -1.35
C GLU A 83 -5.55 4.41 -1.43
N ALA A 84 -4.64 5.39 -1.52
CA ALA A 84 -5.00 6.80 -1.72
C ALA A 84 -5.81 7.01 -3.00
N GLN A 85 -5.39 6.40 -4.12
CA GLN A 85 -6.11 6.49 -5.40
C GLN A 85 -7.47 5.79 -5.35
N PHE A 86 -7.62 4.68 -4.60
CA PHE A 86 -8.95 4.11 -4.35
C PHE A 86 -9.89 5.08 -3.66
N ARG A 87 -9.35 5.96 -2.82
CA ARG A 87 -10.10 7.01 -2.11
C ARG A 87 -10.30 8.30 -2.92
N GLY A 88 -9.81 8.33 -4.17
CA GLY A 88 -9.92 9.50 -5.04
C GLY A 88 -8.80 10.54 -4.85
N ILE A 89 -7.77 10.23 -4.05
CA ILE A 89 -6.60 11.08 -3.89
C ILE A 89 -5.61 10.74 -5.01
N ASN A 90 -5.34 11.69 -5.90
CA ASN A 90 -4.35 11.50 -6.96
C ASN A 90 -2.93 11.52 -6.36
N ALA A 91 -2.33 10.36 -6.24
CA ALA A 91 -1.02 10.18 -5.60
C ALA A 91 -0.12 9.28 -6.43
N LYS A 92 1.16 9.65 -6.51
CA LYS A 92 2.24 8.83 -7.08
C LYS A 92 3.34 8.66 -6.03
N PRO A 93 3.97 7.49 -5.94
CA PRO A 93 5.01 7.28 -4.94
C PRO A 93 6.25 8.12 -5.25
N ARG A 94 6.91 8.59 -4.20
CA ARG A 94 8.29 9.05 -4.34
C ARG A 94 9.24 7.84 -4.43
N PRO A 95 10.43 7.99 -5.00
CA PRO A 95 11.42 6.93 -4.97
C PRO A 95 12.03 6.75 -3.57
N VAL A 96 12.52 5.53 -3.31
CA VAL A 96 13.29 5.14 -2.14
C VAL A 96 14.56 4.46 -2.63
N TYR A 97 15.68 5.14 -2.50
CA TYR A 97 16.98 4.64 -3.01
C TYR A 97 17.91 4.17 -1.89
N SER A 98 17.77 4.72 -0.72
CA SER A 98 18.61 4.40 0.44
C SER A 98 17.90 3.45 1.39
N PRO A 99 18.56 2.38 1.87
CA PRO A 99 18.02 1.49 2.91
C PRO A 99 17.86 2.20 4.26
N ARG A 100 18.38 3.42 4.40
CA ARG A 100 18.22 4.27 5.58
C ARG A 100 17.02 5.21 5.50
N ASP A 101 16.22 5.12 4.44
CA ASP A 101 15.05 5.99 4.28
C ASP A 101 14.06 5.76 5.45
N PRO A 102 13.66 6.81 6.17
CA PRO A 102 12.78 6.68 7.33
C PRO A 102 11.42 6.02 7.03
N GLU A 103 10.97 6.06 5.79
CA GLU A 103 9.72 5.43 5.38
C GLU A 103 9.76 3.91 5.57
N LEU A 104 10.91 3.26 5.30
CA LEU A 104 11.08 1.81 5.45
C LEU A 104 10.87 1.32 6.90
N PHE A 105 10.94 2.20 7.89
CA PHE A 105 10.72 1.86 9.31
C PHE A 105 9.29 2.14 9.79
N LEU A 106 8.44 2.70 8.94
CA LEU A 106 7.04 2.91 9.28
C LEU A 106 6.27 1.61 9.17
N LYS A 107 5.31 1.44 10.07
CA LYS A 107 4.39 0.29 9.99
C LYS A 107 3.33 0.58 8.94
N GLY A 108 3.11 -0.38 8.02
CA GLY A 108 2.17 -0.20 6.91
C GLY A 108 0.76 0.19 7.33
N GLU A 109 0.31 -0.31 8.47
CA GLU A 109 -1.02 0.01 9.00
C GLU A 109 -1.17 1.45 9.52
N THR A 110 -0.08 2.19 9.76
CA THR A 110 -0.16 3.57 10.26
C THR A 110 -0.76 4.56 9.27
N ILE A 111 -0.85 4.17 8.00
CA ILE A 111 -1.50 4.99 6.95
C ILE A 111 -3.00 5.19 7.18
N VAL A 112 -3.62 4.33 7.99
CA VAL A 112 -5.02 4.47 8.37
C VAL A 112 -5.16 4.49 9.89
N LYS A 113 -6.00 5.39 10.40
CA LYS A 113 -6.17 5.58 11.85
C LYS A 113 -6.90 4.39 12.47
N GLY A 114 -6.32 3.83 13.52
CA GLY A 114 -6.91 2.72 14.28
C GLY A 114 -6.88 1.38 13.55
N SER A 115 -6.09 1.24 12.50
CA SER A 115 -5.82 -0.06 11.89
C SER A 115 -4.90 -0.90 12.78
N THR A 116 -5.10 -2.21 12.75
CA THR A 116 -4.33 -3.19 13.52
C THR A 116 -3.80 -4.29 12.59
N ARG A 117 -2.67 -4.85 12.98
CA ARG A 117 -2.08 -6.00 12.29
C ARG A 117 -2.81 -7.29 12.67
N THR A 118 -3.23 -8.03 11.67
CA THR A 118 -3.67 -9.41 11.82
C THR A 118 -2.57 -10.32 11.30
N ARG A 119 -1.87 -11.01 12.21
CA ARG A 119 -0.81 -11.96 11.84
C ARG A 119 -1.38 -13.13 11.06
N LEU A 120 -0.54 -13.68 10.19
CA LEU A 120 -0.86 -14.82 9.36
C LEU A 120 -0.10 -16.05 9.87
N ASN A 121 -0.75 -17.21 9.81
CA ASN A 121 -0.11 -18.49 10.17
C ASN A 121 0.18 -19.35 8.93
N SER A 122 -0.64 -19.19 7.89
CA SER A 122 -0.53 -19.92 6.62
C SER A 122 -1.36 -19.20 5.55
N TYR A 123 -1.24 -19.67 4.31
CA TYR A 123 -2.12 -19.23 3.23
C TYR A 123 -3.61 -19.56 3.53
N ASP A 124 -3.89 -20.74 4.06
CA ASP A 124 -5.26 -21.17 4.37
C ASP A 124 -5.87 -20.32 5.52
N ASP A 125 -5.03 -19.90 6.48
CA ASP A 125 -5.42 -18.94 7.52
C ASP A 125 -5.74 -17.55 6.93
N LEU A 126 -4.95 -17.10 5.96
CA LEU A 126 -5.23 -15.87 5.22
C LEU A 126 -6.58 -15.95 4.48
N GLU A 127 -6.81 -17.01 3.70
CA GLU A 127 -8.08 -17.21 3.01
C GLU A 127 -9.26 -17.20 3.96
N LYS A 128 -9.20 -17.97 5.04
CA LYS A 128 -10.25 -18.01 6.07
C LYS A 128 -10.53 -16.64 6.70
N LYS A 129 -9.48 -15.85 6.97
CA LYS A 129 -9.66 -14.49 7.50
C LYS A 129 -10.37 -13.57 6.52
N LEU A 130 -10.04 -13.69 5.22
CA LEU A 130 -10.69 -12.90 4.17
C LEU A 130 -12.14 -13.35 3.91
N ASP A 131 -12.42 -14.66 4.00
CA ASP A 131 -13.77 -15.21 3.81
C ASP A 131 -14.74 -14.76 4.92
N ASN A 132 -14.23 -14.55 6.13
CA ASN A 132 -15.02 -14.03 7.26
C ASN A 132 -15.37 -12.53 7.13
N ILE A 133 -14.97 -11.86 6.07
CA ILE A 133 -15.29 -10.45 5.83
C ILE A 133 -16.40 -10.37 4.77
N ASP A 134 -17.53 -9.83 5.13
CA ASP A 134 -18.63 -9.65 4.19
C ASP A 134 -18.34 -8.53 3.18
N GLY A 135 -18.69 -8.77 1.92
CA GLY A 135 -18.63 -7.79 0.84
C GLY A 135 -17.21 -7.42 0.40
N ASP A 136 -17.09 -6.21 -0.12
CA ASP A 136 -15.83 -5.68 -0.64
C ASP A 136 -14.92 -5.19 0.48
N ALA A 137 -13.62 -5.45 0.35
CA ALA A 137 -12.63 -5.00 1.33
C ALA A 137 -11.26 -4.81 0.68
N ARG A 138 -10.41 -3.98 1.32
CA ARG A 138 -9.01 -3.82 0.93
C ARG A 138 -8.12 -3.95 2.14
N PHE A 139 -7.03 -4.69 1.95
CA PHE A 139 -6.05 -4.93 2.99
C PHE A 139 -4.65 -4.53 2.51
N TYR A 140 -3.92 -3.85 3.35
CA TYR A 140 -2.47 -3.81 3.28
C TYR A 140 -1.97 -5.21 3.64
N ALA A 141 -1.15 -5.80 2.80
CA ALA A 141 -0.49 -7.06 3.05
C ALA A 141 1.02 -6.85 3.10
N HIS A 142 1.65 -7.39 4.13
CA HIS A 142 3.09 -7.53 4.25
C HIS A 142 3.42 -9.01 4.26
N VAL A 143 4.26 -9.44 3.35
CA VAL A 143 4.82 -10.80 3.31
C VAL A 143 6.31 -10.74 3.55
N ASN A 144 6.81 -11.64 4.40
CA ASN A 144 8.24 -11.84 4.60
C ASN A 144 8.69 -13.08 3.85
N TRP A 145 9.85 -13.04 3.23
CA TRP A 145 10.39 -14.18 2.52
C TRP A 145 11.11 -15.14 3.46
N ASN A 146 11.06 -16.45 3.18
CA ASN A 146 11.84 -17.44 3.90
C ASN A 146 13.35 -17.21 3.67
N GLY A 147 14.13 -17.31 4.76
CA GLY A 147 15.58 -17.12 4.68
C GLY A 147 16.07 -15.71 4.39
N SER A 148 15.16 -14.72 4.29
CA SER A 148 15.48 -13.32 4.00
C SER A 148 15.15 -12.41 5.16
N THR A 149 15.87 -11.29 5.27
CA THR A 149 15.49 -10.14 6.13
C THR A 149 14.52 -9.20 5.44
N GLY A 150 14.25 -9.41 4.15
CA GLY A 150 13.35 -8.61 3.33
C GLY A 150 11.94 -9.18 3.25
N GLY A 151 11.05 -8.33 2.75
CA GLY A 151 9.66 -8.66 2.50
C GLY A 151 9.10 -7.79 1.38
N HIS A 152 7.81 -7.91 1.13
CA HIS A 152 7.13 -7.12 0.12
C HIS A 152 5.75 -6.67 0.61
N GLU A 153 5.32 -5.52 0.13
CA GLU A 153 4.03 -4.93 0.44
C GLU A 153 3.18 -4.75 -0.81
N PHE A 154 1.91 -5.14 -0.67
CA PHE A 154 0.91 -5.00 -1.73
C PHE A 154 -0.50 -4.88 -1.12
N LEU A 155 -1.52 -4.61 -1.96
CA LEU A 155 -2.91 -4.69 -1.53
C LEU A 155 -3.50 -6.06 -1.86
N ILE A 156 -4.30 -6.59 -0.93
CA ILE A 156 -5.30 -7.60 -1.25
C ILE A 156 -6.63 -6.87 -1.44
N VAL A 157 -7.24 -7.06 -2.59
CA VAL A 157 -8.55 -6.49 -2.94
C VAL A 157 -9.56 -7.62 -2.98
N LYS A 158 -10.47 -7.63 -2.00
CA LYS A 158 -11.62 -8.51 -1.98
C LYS A 158 -12.78 -7.84 -2.70
N ASN A 159 -13.42 -8.55 -3.60
CA ASN A 159 -14.53 -8.10 -4.41
C ASN A 159 -15.63 -9.18 -4.42
N GLY A 160 -16.57 -9.10 -3.47
CA GLY A 160 -17.45 -10.21 -3.13
C GLY A 160 -16.62 -11.42 -2.68
N ASP A 161 -16.80 -12.56 -3.32
CA ASP A 161 -16.06 -13.80 -3.02
C ASP A 161 -14.69 -13.85 -3.71
N ASN A 162 -14.44 -13.00 -4.70
CA ASN A 162 -13.18 -12.98 -5.42
C ASN A 162 -12.11 -12.17 -4.66
N LYS A 163 -10.90 -12.69 -4.65
CA LYS A 163 -9.74 -12.09 -3.99
C LYS A 163 -8.63 -11.90 -5.01
N TYR A 164 -8.00 -10.73 -4.99
CA TYR A 164 -6.95 -10.35 -5.93
C TYR A 164 -5.74 -9.79 -5.18
N ILE A 165 -4.56 -10.14 -5.64
CA ILE A 165 -3.32 -9.44 -5.31
C ILE A 165 -3.22 -8.25 -6.25
N MET A 166 -2.95 -7.08 -5.69
CA MET A 166 -2.71 -5.85 -6.42
C MET A 166 -1.35 -5.30 -6.02
N ASP A 167 -0.36 -5.58 -6.83
CA ASP A 167 1.00 -5.05 -6.64
C ASP A 167 1.19 -3.79 -7.48
N ALA A 168 1.17 -2.66 -6.81
CA ALA A 168 1.29 -1.38 -7.47
C ALA A 168 2.73 -1.06 -7.89
N GLN A 169 3.74 -1.66 -7.25
CA GLN A 169 5.14 -1.51 -7.66
C GLN A 169 5.42 -2.30 -8.94
N ALA A 170 5.01 -3.56 -8.99
CA ALA A 170 5.14 -4.42 -10.17
C ALA A 170 4.16 -4.06 -11.31
N GLY A 171 3.04 -3.40 -11.00
CA GLY A 171 2.02 -3.04 -11.96
C GLY A 171 1.06 -4.19 -12.29
N THR A 172 0.88 -5.14 -11.36
CA THR A 172 0.08 -6.35 -11.59
C THR A 172 -1.20 -6.38 -10.75
N VAL A 173 -2.24 -6.98 -11.31
CA VAL A 173 -3.46 -7.39 -10.60
C VAL A 173 -3.77 -8.82 -11.02
N GLU A 174 -3.66 -9.76 -10.09
CA GLU A 174 -3.88 -11.19 -10.35
C GLU A 174 -4.82 -11.82 -9.32
N PRO A 175 -5.54 -12.89 -9.65
CA PRO A 175 -6.30 -13.66 -8.68
C PRO A 175 -5.38 -14.18 -7.57
N MET A 176 -5.83 -14.06 -6.31
CA MET A 176 -5.10 -14.60 -5.19
C MET A 176 -5.02 -16.13 -5.25
N SER A 177 -3.84 -16.69 -5.12
CA SER A 177 -3.60 -18.12 -5.20
C SER A 177 -2.44 -18.54 -4.31
N LYS A 178 -2.53 -19.72 -3.71
CA LYS A 178 -1.43 -20.34 -2.94
C LYS A 178 -0.16 -20.53 -3.78
N LYS A 179 -0.31 -20.66 -5.10
CA LYS A 179 0.80 -20.82 -6.06
C LYS A 179 1.37 -19.49 -6.54
N SER A 180 0.78 -18.37 -6.15
CA SER A 180 1.33 -17.05 -6.48
C SER A 180 2.73 -16.91 -5.90
N MET A 181 3.62 -16.24 -6.63
CA MET A 181 4.97 -15.92 -6.15
C MET A 181 4.96 -15.22 -4.78
N TYR A 182 3.92 -14.44 -4.48
CA TYR A 182 3.79 -13.74 -3.20
C TYR A 182 3.58 -14.66 -1.99
N PHE A 183 3.18 -15.92 -2.19
CA PHE A 183 2.87 -16.86 -1.11
C PHE A 183 3.67 -18.15 -1.18
N ASN A 184 4.34 -18.43 -2.29
CA ASN A 184 5.04 -19.69 -2.51
C ASN A 184 6.19 -19.91 -1.53
N ASP A 185 6.92 -18.83 -1.19
CA ASP A 185 8.06 -18.86 -0.26
C ASP A 185 7.90 -17.85 0.89
N THR A 186 6.69 -17.70 1.41
CA THR A 186 6.39 -16.74 2.46
C THR A 186 6.63 -17.31 3.85
N ASN A 187 7.36 -16.57 4.68
CA ASN A 187 7.40 -16.76 6.13
C ASN A 187 6.15 -16.18 6.79
N PHE A 188 5.08 -16.96 6.87
CA PHE A 188 3.80 -16.51 7.40
C PHE A 188 3.88 -16.01 8.86
N LYS A 189 4.79 -16.52 9.69
CA LYS A 189 4.93 -16.07 11.08
C LYS A 189 5.29 -14.58 11.19
N ASN A 190 5.97 -14.04 10.19
CA ASN A 190 6.37 -12.63 10.13
C ASN A 190 5.49 -11.81 9.18
N SER A 191 4.50 -12.45 8.55
CA SER A 191 3.58 -11.82 7.60
C SER A 191 2.29 -11.39 8.29
N TYR A 192 1.64 -10.35 7.77
CA TYR A 192 0.40 -9.84 8.33
C TYR A 192 -0.44 -9.12 7.26
N ILE A 193 -1.72 -8.96 7.57
CA ILE A 193 -2.63 -8.07 6.85
C ILE A 193 -3.20 -7.01 7.80
N SER A 194 -3.61 -5.89 7.24
CA SER A 194 -4.32 -4.82 7.95
C SER A 194 -5.44 -4.29 7.07
N ARG A 195 -6.68 -4.32 7.56
CA ARG A 195 -7.81 -3.77 6.81
C ARG A 195 -7.69 -2.25 6.70
N LEU A 196 -7.86 -1.72 5.49
CA LEU A 196 -7.70 -0.30 5.22
C LEU A 196 -9.02 0.43 4.94
N ASP A 197 -9.89 -0.20 4.16
CA ASP A 197 -11.05 0.44 3.54
C ASP A 197 -12.14 0.87 4.50
N ASP A 198 -12.19 0.30 5.70
CA ASP A 198 -13.17 0.62 6.75
C ASP A 198 -12.66 1.66 7.77
N LYS A 199 -11.47 2.22 7.56
CA LYS A 199 -10.80 3.20 8.43
C LYS A 199 -10.54 4.52 7.74
N GLU A 200 -10.35 5.58 8.51
CA GLU A 200 -9.97 6.90 8.01
C GLU A 200 -8.51 6.89 7.53
N PHE A 201 -8.26 7.38 6.32
CA PHE A 201 -6.92 7.52 5.75
C PHE A 201 -6.16 8.68 6.41
N ASN A 202 -4.93 8.43 6.85
CA ASN A 202 -4.09 9.43 7.49
C ASN A 202 -3.38 10.31 6.45
N THR A 203 -4.15 11.16 5.78
CA THR A 203 -3.64 12.03 4.71
C THR A 203 -2.46 12.90 5.15
N LYS A 204 -2.45 13.36 6.41
CA LYS A 204 -1.34 14.18 6.94
C LYS A 204 -0.03 13.40 6.99
N LEU A 205 -0.07 12.17 7.51
CA LEU A 205 1.11 11.30 7.53
C LEU A 205 1.52 10.93 6.12
N PHE A 206 0.57 10.51 5.30
CA PHE A 206 0.83 10.13 3.91
C PHE A 206 1.53 11.25 3.13
N ASN A 207 1.01 12.47 3.15
CA ASN A 207 1.63 13.61 2.46
C ASN A 207 3.04 13.91 2.98
N LYS A 208 3.26 13.77 4.29
CA LYS A 208 4.58 13.97 4.89
C LYS A 208 5.58 12.93 4.38
N VAL A 209 5.23 11.64 4.42
CA VAL A 209 6.18 10.56 4.07
C VAL A 209 6.35 10.40 2.57
N ASN A 210 5.33 10.74 1.77
CA ASN A 210 5.37 10.69 0.32
C ASN A 210 5.90 11.98 -0.34
N ASP A 211 6.35 12.97 0.43
CA ASP A 211 6.95 14.18 -0.13
C ASP A 211 8.30 13.83 -0.78
N ARG A 212 8.44 14.11 -2.07
CA ARG A 212 9.67 13.83 -2.86
C ARG A 212 10.91 14.53 -2.29
N LYS A 213 10.74 15.60 -1.53
CA LYS A 213 11.85 16.29 -0.82
C LYS A 213 12.51 15.41 0.24
N ASN A 214 11.80 14.38 0.72
CA ASN A 214 12.30 13.43 1.72
C ASN A 214 13.06 12.25 1.09
N THR A 215 13.22 12.20 -0.22
CA THR A 215 13.98 11.13 -0.89
C THR A 215 15.44 11.19 -0.50
N LEU A 216 15.94 10.12 0.10
CA LEU A 216 17.36 9.94 0.37
C LEU A 216 18.03 9.29 -0.84
N GLU A 217 19.06 9.97 -1.36
CA GLU A 217 19.92 9.39 -2.38
C GLU A 217 20.79 8.27 -1.79
N PHE A 218 21.05 7.25 -2.59
CA PHE A 218 21.96 6.18 -2.20
C PHE A 218 23.40 6.73 -2.06
N ASN A 219 23.98 6.50 -0.91
CA ASN A 219 25.38 6.85 -0.63
C ASN A 219 26.18 5.59 -0.29
N PRO A 220 27.03 5.06 -1.18
CA PRO A 220 27.76 3.81 -0.95
C PRO A 220 28.53 3.78 0.37
N LYS A 221 29.11 4.91 0.77
CA LYS A 221 29.91 5.00 2.01
C LYS A 221 29.08 4.88 3.29
N LEU A 222 27.78 5.16 3.22
CA LEU A 222 26.86 5.09 4.36
C LEU A 222 25.92 3.90 4.27
N ASP A 223 25.42 3.62 3.07
CA ASP A 223 24.36 2.63 2.86
C ASP A 223 24.89 1.20 2.83
N ILE A 224 26.04 0.95 2.21
CA ILE A 224 26.61 -0.40 2.16
C ILE A 224 26.99 -0.90 3.57
N PRO A 225 27.73 -0.15 4.40
CA PRO A 225 27.98 -0.54 5.80
C PRO A 225 26.69 -0.70 6.62
N TYR A 226 25.68 0.14 6.36
CA TYR A 226 24.37 0.02 6.99
C TYR A 226 23.69 -1.31 6.63
N MET A 227 23.66 -1.68 5.34
CA MET A 227 23.08 -2.94 4.87
C MET A 227 23.76 -4.15 5.51
N TYR A 228 25.09 -4.17 5.57
CA TYR A 228 25.85 -5.23 6.20
C TYR A 228 25.57 -5.32 7.71
N LYS A 229 25.62 -4.20 8.42
CA LYS A 229 25.33 -4.14 9.86
C LYS A 229 23.94 -4.67 10.22
N HIS A 230 22.96 -4.47 9.34
CA HIS A 230 21.57 -4.89 9.56
C HIS A 230 21.23 -6.24 8.90
N GLY A 231 22.24 -6.99 8.41
CA GLY A 231 22.06 -8.32 7.83
C GLY A 231 21.28 -8.34 6.52
N MET A 232 21.22 -7.20 5.81
CA MET A 232 20.58 -7.08 4.50
C MET A 232 21.46 -7.67 3.39
N ILE A 233 22.75 -7.72 3.61
CA ILE A 233 23.76 -8.36 2.80
C ILE A 233 24.73 -9.12 3.71
N ASN A 234 25.27 -10.21 3.22
CA ASN A 234 26.28 -11.00 3.94
C ASN A 234 27.70 -10.44 3.74
N GLU A 235 28.71 -11.06 4.33
CA GLU A 235 30.11 -10.59 4.27
C GLU A 235 30.68 -10.63 2.85
N GLU A 236 30.35 -11.65 2.06
CA GLU A 236 30.83 -11.81 0.68
C GLU A 236 30.22 -10.75 -0.22
N GLU A 237 28.90 -10.57 -0.11
CA GLU A 237 28.15 -9.50 -0.80
C GLU A 237 28.68 -8.12 -0.39
N TYR A 238 28.93 -7.89 0.90
CA TYR A 238 29.51 -6.62 1.36
C TYR A 238 30.84 -6.33 0.67
N LYS A 239 31.77 -7.30 0.62
CA LYS A 239 33.07 -7.15 -0.05
C LYS A 239 32.91 -6.89 -1.55
N ALA A 240 31.97 -7.58 -2.19
CA ALA A 240 31.69 -7.40 -3.62
C ALA A 240 31.12 -6.01 -3.92
N VAL A 241 30.08 -5.58 -3.17
CA VAL A 241 29.39 -4.31 -3.35
C VAL A 241 30.28 -3.12 -3.01
N MET A 242 31.18 -3.25 -2.03
CA MET A 242 32.17 -2.20 -1.73
C MET A 242 33.15 -1.97 -2.89
N LYS A 243 33.42 -2.99 -3.72
CA LYS A 243 34.23 -2.86 -4.93
C LYS A 243 33.43 -2.29 -6.10
N ASN A 244 32.17 -2.68 -6.24
CA ASN A 244 31.28 -2.22 -7.31
C ASN A 244 29.83 -2.10 -6.81
N PRO A 245 29.39 -0.92 -6.36
CA PRO A 245 28.02 -0.71 -5.87
C PRO A 245 26.91 -1.04 -6.89
N ASN A 246 27.23 -1.04 -8.19
CA ASN A 246 26.24 -1.33 -9.24
C ASN A 246 25.76 -2.79 -9.23
N ILE A 247 26.47 -3.71 -8.56
CA ILE A 247 26.05 -5.10 -8.39
C ILE A 247 24.68 -5.16 -7.66
N LEU A 248 24.35 -4.22 -6.79
CA LEU A 248 23.05 -4.14 -6.12
C LEU A 248 21.86 -3.96 -7.08
N TYR A 249 22.10 -3.56 -8.30
CA TYR A 249 21.06 -3.35 -9.31
C TYR A 249 20.91 -4.53 -10.28
N ASP A 250 21.73 -5.55 -10.13
CA ASP A 250 21.64 -6.73 -11.00
C ASP A 250 20.42 -7.57 -10.60
N PRO A 251 19.39 -7.66 -11.45
CA PRO A 251 18.20 -8.42 -11.15
C PRO A 251 18.47 -9.92 -11.01
N SER A 252 19.60 -10.45 -11.54
CA SER A 252 19.97 -11.86 -11.38
C SER A 252 20.38 -12.21 -9.93
N ILE A 253 20.81 -11.21 -9.15
CA ILE A 253 21.19 -11.37 -7.74
C ILE A 253 19.98 -11.24 -6.80
N MET A 254 18.92 -10.57 -7.24
CA MET A 254 17.73 -10.34 -6.39
C MET A 254 16.74 -11.52 -6.37
N TYR A 255 16.98 -12.57 -7.17
CA TYR A 255 16.05 -13.71 -7.35
C TYR A 255 16.72 -15.08 -7.27
N GLU A 256 17.96 -15.17 -6.79
CA GLU A 256 18.59 -16.41 -6.31
C GLU A 256 18.34 -16.57 -4.80
#